data_1685ba2cdc24d4564de603149d379e9f
#
_entry.id   1685ba2cdc24d4564de603149d379e9f
#
_cell.length_a   1.000
_cell.length_b   1.000
_cell.length_c   1.000
_cell.angle_alpha   90.00
_cell.angle_beta   90.00
_cell.angle_gamma   90.00
#
_symmetry.space_group_name_H-M   'P 1'
#
loop_
_entity.id
_entity.type
_entity.pdbx_description
1 polymer ?
#
loop_
_entity_poly.entity_id
_entity_poly.type
_entity_poly.pdbx_seq_one_letter_code
_entity_poly.pdbx_strand_id
1 'polypeptide(L)'
;MRTIETDVLIVGSGITAALMAARLAETTTRRITVVEAGVATTPMRERVRARERWVAYGESPWKRDHLDDQNATGTAYGFSPSMHVGGLAMHWGGVSTRYSPEDFRLRSLYGVGDDWPLTYEELDPFYQEAEERMGVAGEQGPPEYDPRGRPYPLPPLPLSYNLAALRGWAAAADIPAWGTPSAKNSVPHAGRAQCQRCDTCYPVCPTGAKYSPDFTWDALVAARKVDLVPGVLVRRLETEGRSGRIVRATGNATDATGEPVTLVASTFVLAAGFVWTPHLLLLSRSAAHPDGLANRSGLVGKYVAGHRNVNAYVRLPMELYPGINVQHSLVSRKFMRAPAGRGRYLRHDLRIWESSEGREPRLRGDAPAVAEGAGASTAGALQLGDALLIVRQHRLVAV
;
A
#
# COMPACT_ATOMS: atom_id res chain seq x y z
N MET A 1 8.08 -34.36 -6.71
CA MET A 1 7.09 -33.42 -7.29
C MET A 1 5.89 -33.37 -6.36
N ARG A 2 5.63 -32.24 -5.78
CA ARG A 2 4.53 -32.01 -4.81
C ARG A 2 3.29 -31.52 -5.55
N THR A 3 2.12 -32.11 -5.26
CA THR A 3 0.83 -31.65 -5.78
C THR A 3 -0.04 -31.13 -4.63
N ILE A 4 -0.67 -29.99 -4.82
CA ILE A 4 -1.63 -29.37 -3.91
C ILE A 4 -2.95 -29.22 -4.66
N GLU A 5 -4.01 -29.80 -4.11
CA GLU A 5 -5.37 -29.73 -4.66
C GLU A 5 -6.27 -28.95 -3.70
N THR A 6 -7.07 -28.05 -4.24
CA THR A 6 -7.98 -27.23 -3.45
C THR A 6 -9.16 -26.76 -4.32
N ASP A 7 -10.19 -26.16 -3.69
CA ASP A 7 -11.29 -25.56 -4.46
C ASP A 7 -10.95 -24.16 -4.92
N VAL A 8 -10.37 -23.35 -4.04
CA VAL A 8 -9.96 -21.97 -4.28
C VAL A 8 -8.47 -21.82 -3.98
N LEU A 9 -7.70 -21.50 -4.99
CA LEU A 9 -6.28 -21.18 -4.85
C LEU A 9 -6.08 -19.67 -4.92
N ILE A 10 -5.47 -19.10 -3.87
CA ILE A 10 -5.05 -17.69 -3.85
C ILE A 10 -3.53 -17.66 -4.00
N VAL A 11 -3.04 -16.93 -5.00
CA VAL A 11 -1.60 -16.75 -5.25
C VAL A 11 -1.16 -15.40 -4.70
N GLY A 12 -0.31 -15.41 -3.70
CA GLY A 12 0.14 -14.25 -2.92
C GLY A 12 -0.63 -14.07 -1.62
N SER A 13 0.04 -13.55 -0.60
CA SER A 13 -0.49 -13.42 0.77
C SER A 13 -0.56 -11.96 1.26
N GLY A 14 -0.48 -11.00 0.35
CA GLY A 14 -0.56 -9.56 0.67
C GLY A 14 -1.93 -9.14 1.24
N ILE A 15 -2.09 -7.85 1.47
CA ILE A 15 -3.29 -7.28 2.11
C ILE A 15 -4.59 -7.62 1.37
N THR A 16 -4.58 -7.57 0.04
CA THR A 16 -5.76 -7.88 -0.77
C THR A 16 -6.15 -9.34 -0.65
N ALA A 17 -5.15 -10.25 -0.68
CA ALA A 17 -5.37 -11.67 -0.47
C ALA A 17 -5.97 -11.96 0.91
N ALA A 18 -5.44 -11.32 1.96
CA ALA A 18 -5.91 -11.54 3.32
C ALA A 18 -7.37 -11.09 3.52
N LEU A 19 -7.72 -9.90 3.02
CA LEU A 19 -9.09 -9.40 3.12
C LEU A 19 -10.07 -10.25 2.30
N MET A 20 -9.68 -10.68 1.09
CA MET A 20 -10.49 -11.56 0.26
C MET A 20 -10.66 -12.94 0.91
N ALA A 21 -9.59 -13.54 1.41
CA ALA A 21 -9.65 -14.83 2.09
C ALA A 21 -10.55 -14.78 3.34
N ALA A 22 -10.48 -13.69 4.11
CA ALA A 22 -11.37 -13.49 5.24
C ALA A 22 -12.85 -13.47 4.81
N ARG A 23 -13.16 -12.73 3.75
CA ARG A 23 -14.53 -12.68 3.22
C ARG A 23 -14.99 -14.02 2.66
N LEU A 24 -14.16 -14.72 1.91
CA LEU A 24 -14.47 -16.05 1.39
C LEU A 24 -14.71 -17.06 2.51
N ALA A 25 -13.88 -17.04 3.56
CA ALA A 25 -14.01 -17.93 4.71
C ALA A 25 -15.34 -17.78 5.48
N GLU A 26 -16.01 -16.64 5.35
CA GLU A 26 -17.34 -16.37 5.92
C GLU A 26 -18.48 -16.82 4.99
N THR A 27 -18.25 -16.83 3.68
CA THR A 27 -19.28 -16.99 2.66
C THR A 27 -19.27 -18.32 1.93
N THR A 28 -18.22 -19.13 2.11
CA THR A 28 -18.10 -20.44 1.47
C THR A 28 -17.58 -21.52 2.42
N THR A 29 -17.99 -22.76 2.15
CA THR A 29 -17.45 -23.97 2.79
C THR A 29 -16.34 -24.61 1.95
N ARG A 30 -16.00 -24.04 0.81
CA ARG A 30 -14.94 -24.54 -0.08
C ARG A 30 -13.58 -24.45 0.60
N ARG A 31 -12.72 -25.42 0.29
CA ARG A 31 -11.34 -25.41 0.74
C ARG A 31 -10.57 -24.28 0.07
N ILE A 32 -9.98 -23.40 0.88
CA ILE A 32 -9.18 -22.27 0.44
C ILE A 32 -7.71 -22.54 0.76
N THR A 33 -6.87 -22.54 -0.25
CA THR A 33 -5.42 -22.61 -0.07
C THR A 33 -4.78 -21.34 -0.59
N VAL A 34 -3.88 -20.78 0.19
CA VAL A 34 -3.08 -19.60 -0.17
C VAL A 34 -1.63 -20.03 -0.32
N VAL A 35 -1.01 -19.71 -1.44
CA VAL A 35 0.42 -19.94 -1.66
C VAL A 35 1.17 -18.61 -1.68
N GLU A 36 2.33 -18.58 -1.04
CA GLU A 36 3.19 -17.41 -0.92
C GLU A 36 4.62 -17.79 -1.28
N ALA A 37 5.28 -16.98 -2.12
CA ALA A 37 6.65 -17.23 -2.53
C ALA A 37 7.65 -17.06 -1.38
N GLY A 38 7.36 -16.15 -0.48
CA GLY A 38 8.23 -15.82 0.63
C GLY A 38 8.09 -16.75 1.83
N VAL A 39 8.86 -16.43 2.85
CA VAL A 39 8.92 -17.20 4.10
C VAL A 39 7.72 -16.97 5.00
N ALA A 40 7.59 -17.79 6.03
CA ALA A 40 6.53 -17.68 7.04
C ALA A 40 6.54 -16.34 7.79
N THR A 41 5.42 -16.01 8.41
CA THR A 41 5.26 -14.81 9.25
C THR A 41 6.31 -14.72 10.34
N THR A 42 6.74 -13.50 10.61
CA THR A 42 7.66 -13.22 11.72
C THR A 42 6.88 -13.10 13.02
N PRO A 43 7.19 -13.93 14.04
CA PRO A 43 6.57 -13.82 15.35
C PRO A 43 6.71 -12.41 15.95
N MET A 44 5.72 -11.97 16.74
CA MET A 44 5.71 -10.63 17.34
C MET A 44 7.01 -10.30 18.10
N ARG A 45 7.57 -11.25 18.84
CA ARG A 45 8.86 -11.07 19.56
C ARG A 45 10.02 -10.69 18.64
N GLU A 46 9.99 -11.15 17.40
CA GLU A 46 11.05 -10.87 16.45
C GLU A 46 10.86 -9.53 15.75
N ARG A 47 9.65 -9.01 15.73
CA ARG A 47 9.37 -7.64 15.28
C ARG A 47 10.09 -6.61 16.14
N VAL A 48 10.13 -6.82 17.46
CA VAL A 48 10.89 -5.97 18.38
C VAL A 48 12.39 -6.02 18.05
N ARG A 49 12.93 -7.22 17.83
CA ARG A 49 14.35 -7.39 17.44
C ARG A 49 14.65 -6.82 16.06
N ALA A 50 13.74 -6.94 15.10
CA ALA A 50 13.91 -6.36 13.77
C ALA A 50 13.99 -4.83 13.82
N ARG A 51 13.29 -4.21 14.77
CA ARG A 51 13.37 -2.76 15.01
C ARG A 51 14.74 -2.29 15.51
N GLU A 52 15.39 -3.07 16.36
CA GLU A 52 16.72 -2.75 16.89
C GLU A 52 17.79 -2.68 15.79
N ARG A 53 17.54 -3.41 14.71
CA ARG A 53 18.40 -3.44 13.52
C ARG A 53 17.88 -2.45 12.50
N TRP A 54 17.93 -1.18 12.73
CA TRP A 54 17.42 -0.16 11.81
C TRP A 54 17.52 -0.59 10.32
N VAL A 55 16.40 -0.70 9.67
CA VAL A 55 16.30 -1.03 8.24
C VAL A 55 15.75 0.19 7.52
N ALA A 56 16.41 0.61 6.44
CA ALA A 56 15.98 1.74 5.65
C ALA A 56 14.58 1.52 5.07
N TYR A 57 13.85 2.60 4.83
CA TYR A 57 12.54 2.54 4.20
C TYR A 57 12.60 1.79 2.86
N GLY A 58 11.69 0.84 2.68
CA GLY A 58 11.63 -0.01 1.49
C GLY A 58 12.49 -1.27 1.58
N GLU A 59 13.37 -1.39 2.56
CA GLU A 59 14.08 -2.64 2.81
C GLU A 59 13.26 -3.55 3.72
N SER A 60 13.26 -4.84 3.41
CA SER A 60 12.65 -5.83 4.28
C SER A 60 13.59 -6.10 5.46
N PRO A 61 13.10 -6.08 6.73
CA PRO A 61 13.90 -6.48 7.87
C PRO A 61 14.15 -8.00 7.90
N TRP A 62 13.47 -8.75 7.07
CA TRP A 62 13.63 -10.18 6.92
C TRP A 62 14.67 -10.49 5.85
N LYS A 63 15.29 -11.63 5.97
CA LYS A 63 16.25 -12.11 5.00
C LYS A 63 15.61 -12.08 3.61
N ARG A 64 16.22 -11.34 2.70
CA ARG A 64 15.80 -11.32 1.32
C ARG A 64 15.95 -12.70 0.74
N ASP A 65 14.91 -13.13 0.09
CA ASP A 65 15.00 -14.28 -0.77
C ASP A 65 15.79 -13.89 -2.05
N HIS A 66 16.40 -14.88 -2.68
CA HIS A 66 17.16 -14.74 -3.92
C HIS A 66 16.34 -14.35 -5.15
N LEU A 67 15.11 -14.00 -4.95
CA LEU A 67 14.18 -13.54 -6.00
C LEU A 67 14.36 -12.01 -6.21
N ASP A 68 15.53 -11.62 -6.64
CA ASP A 68 15.81 -10.23 -6.94
C ASP A 68 15.02 -9.74 -8.16
N ASP A 69 14.47 -8.53 -8.04
CA ASP A 69 14.02 -7.82 -9.21
C ASP A 69 15.25 -7.31 -10.00
N GLN A 70 15.29 -7.62 -11.26
CA GLN A 70 16.31 -7.07 -12.14
C GLN A 70 15.72 -5.83 -12.83
N ASN A 71 16.22 -4.66 -12.46
CA ASN A 71 15.89 -3.43 -13.15
C ASN A 71 16.76 -3.30 -14.42
N ALA A 72 16.31 -3.89 -15.51
CA ALA A 72 16.99 -3.84 -16.79
C ALA A 72 17.02 -2.45 -17.44
N THR A 73 16.22 -1.51 -16.95
CA THR A 73 16.07 -0.16 -17.57
C THR A 73 17.04 0.87 -17.03
N GLY A 74 17.80 0.56 -15.98
CA GLY A 74 18.71 1.51 -15.34
C GLY A 74 18.02 2.73 -14.73
N THR A 75 16.70 2.69 -14.53
CA THR A 75 15.97 3.76 -13.85
C THR A 75 16.32 3.76 -12.36
N ALA A 76 16.45 4.95 -11.77
CA ALA A 76 16.86 5.12 -10.38
C ALA A 76 15.83 4.59 -9.33
N TYR A 77 14.70 4.09 -9.77
CA TYR A 77 13.67 3.51 -8.93
C TYR A 77 13.93 2.02 -8.72
N GLY A 78 14.69 1.70 -7.68
CA GLY A 78 14.75 0.35 -7.16
C GLY A 78 13.35 -0.05 -6.64
N PHE A 79 12.76 -1.07 -7.23
CA PHE A 79 11.62 -1.74 -6.64
C PHE A 79 12.17 -2.69 -5.56
N SER A 80 11.76 -2.51 -4.32
CA SER A 80 12.17 -3.39 -3.22
C SER A 80 11.03 -4.37 -2.92
N PRO A 81 11.00 -5.54 -3.56
CA PRO A 81 9.99 -6.55 -3.31
C PRO A 81 10.20 -7.12 -1.91
N SER A 82 9.09 -7.40 -1.25
CA SER A 82 9.10 -8.11 0.01
C SER A 82 8.43 -9.46 -0.19
N MET A 83 9.23 -10.52 -0.16
CA MET A 83 8.74 -11.89 -0.31
C MET A 83 8.70 -12.56 1.06
N HIS A 84 7.58 -12.41 1.71
CA HIS A 84 7.22 -13.09 2.95
C HIS A 84 5.72 -13.03 3.14
N VAL A 85 5.18 -13.86 3.99
CA VAL A 85 3.75 -13.85 4.29
C VAL A 85 3.33 -12.45 4.76
N GLY A 86 2.32 -11.90 4.09
CA GLY A 86 1.86 -10.53 4.29
C GLY A 86 2.40 -9.52 3.27
N GLY A 87 3.45 -9.86 2.53
CA GLY A 87 4.02 -9.03 1.47
C GLY A 87 4.38 -7.62 1.94
N LEU A 88 4.33 -6.66 1.03
CA LEU A 88 4.68 -5.25 1.31
C LEU A 88 3.89 -4.61 2.45
N ALA A 89 2.69 -5.12 2.77
CA ALA A 89 1.89 -4.58 3.86
C ALA A 89 2.43 -4.91 5.27
N MET A 90 3.44 -5.75 5.38
CA MET A 90 4.13 -5.98 6.66
C MET A 90 4.89 -4.72 7.12
N HIS A 91 5.46 -3.96 6.20
CA HIS A 91 6.25 -2.75 6.49
C HIS A 91 5.68 -1.45 5.89
N TRP A 92 4.40 -1.39 5.55
CA TRP A 92 3.74 -0.16 5.15
C TRP A 92 3.47 0.79 6.33
N GLY A 93 3.12 2.04 6.05
CA GLY A 93 2.83 3.02 7.10
C GLY A 93 1.42 2.97 7.67
N GLY A 94 0.53 2.18 7.08
CA GLY A 94 -0.86 2.07 7.50
C GLY A 94 -1.77 3.19 6.98
N VAL A 95 -1.29 4.10 6.17
CA VAL A 95 -2.14 5.17 5.58
C VAL A 95 -3.21 4.57 4.68
N SER A 96 -4.47 4.92 4.95
CA SER A 96 -5.65 4.28 4.34
C SER A 96 -6.63 5.32 3.82
N THR A 97 -6.16 6.18 2.90
CA THR A 97 -7.03 7.13 2.20
C THR A 97 -7.75 6.44 1.04
N ARG A 98 -9.04 6.72 0.87
CA ARG A 98 -9.80 6.26 -0.30
C ARG A 98 -9.45 7.08 -1.53
N TYR A 99 -9.72 6.56 -2.71
CA TYR A 99 -9.78 7.37 -3.92
C TYR A 99 -10.92 8.40 -3.82
N SER A 100 -10.84 9.49 -4.57
CA SER A 100 -11.95 10.43 -4.69
C SER A 100 -12.91 9.98 -5.80
N PRO A 101 -14.19 10.42 -5.77
CA PRO A 101 -15.13 10.09 -6.85
C PRO A 101 -14.61 10.46 -8.24
N GLU A 102 -13.86 11.55 -8.34
CA GLU A 102 -13.28 12.02 -9.61
C GLU A 102 -12.19 11.08 -10.16
N ASP A 103 -11.54 10.27 -9.32
CA ASP A 103 -10.54 9.28 -9.77
C ASP A 103 -11.15 8.19 -10.65
N PHE A 104 -12.46 7.96 -10.51
CA PHE A 104 -13.21 7.00 -11.31
C PHE A 104 -13.71 7.57 -12.64
N ARG A 105 -13.56 8.88 -12.87
CA ARG A 105 -14.09 9.62 -14.02
C ARG A 105 -13.05 10.53 -14.68
N LEU A 106 -11.79 10.12 -14.70
CA LEU A 106 -10.69 10.96 -15.18
C LEU A 106 -10.84 11.35 -16.64
N ARG A 107 -11.27 10.42 -17.50
CA ARG A 107 -11.47 10.70 -18.93
C ARG A 107 -12.64 11.63 -19.16
N SER A 108 -13.78 11.33 -18.56
CA SER A 108 -15.00 12.15 -18.72
C SER A 108 -14.85 13.56 -18.16
N LEU A 109 -14.14 13.72 -17.02
CA LEU A 109 -14.02 15.00 -16.34
C LEU A 109 -12.84 15.84 -16.85
N TYR A 110 -11.73 15.19 -17.20
CA TYR A 110 -10.47 15.89 -17.44
C TYR A 110 -9.80 15.53 -18.77
N GLY A 111 -10.36 14.59 -19.54
CA GLY A 111 -9.81 14.13 -20.82
C GLY A 111 -8.51 13.32 -20.69
N VAL A 112 -8.18 12.80 -19.48
CA VAL A 112 -6.94 12.05 -19.22
C VAL A 112 -7.27 10.66 -18.68
N GLY A 113 -6.41 9.68 -18.98
CA GLY A 113 -6.62 8.29 -18.55
C GLY A 113 -7.90 7.67 -19.09
N ASP A 114 -8.50 6.81 -18.31
CA ASP A 114 -9.78 6.15 -18.61
C ASP A 114 -10.71 6.24 -17.41
N ASP A 115 -12.03 6.19 -17.68
CA ASP A 115 -13.02 6.05 -16.63
C ASP A 115 -13.03 4.59 -16.15
N TRP A 116 -13.19 4.42 -14.86
CA TRP A 116 -13.39 3.08 -14.30
C TRP A 116 -14.79 2.59 -14.65
N PRO A 117 -14.96 1.26 -14.83
CA PRO A 117 -16.28 0.66 -15.07
C PRO A 117 -17.16 0.62 -13.80
N LEU A 118 -16.69 1.19 -12.71
CA LEU A 118 -17.31 1.27 -11.40
C LEU A 118 -17.34 2.73 -10.94
N THR A 119 -18.28 3.06 -10.05
CA THR A 119 -18.34 4.36 -9.39
C THR A 119 -17.78 4.29 -7.98
N TYR A 120 -17.53 5.45 -7.38
CA TYR A 120 -17.13 5.54 -5.98
C TYR A 120 -18.21 4.99 -5.05
N GLU A 121 -19.49 5.31 -5.34
CA GLU A 121 -20.64 4.93 -4.56
C GLU A 121 -20.83 3.40 -4.54
N GLU A 122 -20.56 2.74 -5.66
CA GLU A 122 -20.58 1.28 -5.75
C GLU A 122 -19.49 0.64 -4.90
N LEU A 123 -18.34 1.31 -4.74
CA LEU A 123 -17.22 0.82 -3.92
C LEU A 123 -17.28 1.25 -2.45
N ASP A 124 -18.03 2.28 -2.09
CA ASP A 124 -18.10 2.79 -0.71
C ASP A 124 -18.38 1.69 0.34
N PRO A 125 -19.35 0.77 0.16
CA PRO A 125 -19.58 -0.32 1.11
C PRO A 125 -18.39 -1.25 1.29
N PHE A 126 -17.62 -1.50 0.23
CA PHE A 126 -16.44 -2.38 0.26
C PHE A 126 -15.23 -1.67 0.88
N TYR A 127 -15.08 -0.38 0.65
CA TYR A 127 -14.12 0.43 1.41
C TYR A 127 -14.41 0.36 2.91
N GLN A 128 -15.68 0.52 3.29
CA GLN A 128 -16.08 0.44 4.67
C GLN A 128 -15.76 -0.92 5.29
N GLU A 129 -16.09 -2.01 4.61
CA GLU A 129 -15.78 -3.37 5.07
C GLU A 129 -14.26 -3.56 5.25
N ALA A 130 -13.46 -3.12 4.29
CA ALA A 130 -12.01 -3.21 4.37
C ALA A 130 -11.45 -2.39 5.54
N GLU A 131 -11.96 -1.18 5.76
CA GLU A 131 -11.57 -0.33 6.87
C GLU A 131 -11.92 -0.95 8.23
N GLU A 132 -13.09 -1.57 8.35
CA GLU A 132 -13.52 -2.29 9.56
C GLU A 132 -12.60 -3.47 9.85
N ARG A 133 -12.28 -4.28 8.84
CA ARG A 133 -11.36 -5.43 8.99
C ARG A 133 -9.96 -5.02 9.37
N MET A 134 -9.48 -3.92 8.83
CA MET A 134 -8.14 -3.40 9.14
C MET A 134 -8.09 -2.60 10.45
N GLY A 135 -9.22 -2.14 10.96
CA GLY A 135 -9.26 -1.23 12.09
C GLY A 135 -8.69 0.14 11.72
N VAL A 136 -9.29 0.79 10.71
CA VAL A 136 -8.87 2.12 10.30
C VAL A 136 -9.37 3.17 11.28
N ALA A 137 -8.45 3.90 11.88
CA ALA A 137 -8.74 5.08 12.68
C ALA A 137 -8.73 6.32 11.80
N GLY A 138 -9.74 7.17 11.91
CA GLY A 138 -9.82 8.36 11.09
C GLY A 138 -10.83 9.39 11.57
N GLU A 139 -10.62 10.61 11.12
CA GLU A 139 -11.52 11.74 11.22
C GLU A 139 -12.07 12.00 9.81
N GLN A 140 -13.37 12.13 9.67
CA GLN A 140 -13.95 12.51 8.39
C GLN A 140 -13.64 13.98 8.09
N GLY A 141 -13.08 14.23 6.90
CA GLY A 141 -12.93 15.56 6.38
C GLY A 141 -14.26 16.16 5.93
N PRO A 142 -14.27 17.40 5.43
CA PRO A 142 -15.47 17.99 4.84
C PRO A 142 -16.04 17.07 3.75
N PRO A 143 -17.38 16.82 3.74
CA PRO A 143 -17.99 15.83 2.84
C PRO A 143 -17.71 16.07 1.35
N GLU A 144 -17.53 17.32 0.96
CA GLU A 144 -17.18 17.67 -0.42
C GLU A 144 -15.76 17.22 -0.83
N TYR A 145 -14.87 16.98 0.13
CA TYR A 145 -13.49 16.53 -0.11
C TYR A 145 -13.24 15.09 0.34
N ASP A 146 -14.02 14.60 1.30
CA ASP A 146 -13.89 13.25 1.87
C ASP A 146 -15.27 12.59 2.02
N PRO A 147 -15.97 12.32 0.89
CA PRO A 147 -17.28 11.71 0.93
C PRO A 147 -17.20 10.28 1.48
N ARG A 148 -18.18 9.93 2.33
CA ARG A 148 -18.28 8.61 2.97
C ARG A 148 -19.73 8.30 3.32
N GLY A 149 -20.14 7.05 3.13
CA GLY A 149 -21.46 6.57 3.56
C GLY A 149 -21.57 6.33 5.07
N ARG A 150 -20.43 6.05 5.74
CA ARG A 150 -20.36 5.81 7.19
C ARG A 150 -19.07 6.41 7.78
N PRO A 151 -19.04 6.72 9.10
CA PRO A 151 -17.84 7.13 9.81
C PRO A 151 -16.74 6.07 9.74
N TYR A 152 -15.50 6.45 10.05
CA TYR A 152 -14.42 5.51 10.26
C TYR A 152 -14.72 4.55 11.41
N PRO A 153 -14.29 3.27 11.34
CA PRO A 153 -14.59 2.27 12.37
C PRO A 153 -13.95 2.60 13.72
N LEU A 154 -12.83 3.29 13.74
CA LEU A 154 -12.17 3.70 14.97
C LEU A 154 -12.03 5.24 15.03
N PRO A 155 -12.09 5.82 16.25
CA PRO A 155 -11.88 7.24 16.43
C PRO A 155 -10.50 7.66 15.91
N PRO A 156 -10.30 8.94 15.55
CA PRO A 156 -9.02 9.41 15.02
C PRO A 156 -7.88 9.22 16.01
N LEU A 157 -6.68 9.02 15.50
CA LEU A 157 -5.46 9.13 16.30
C LEU A 157 -5.30 10.58 16.75
N PRO A 158 -4.91 10.82 18.01
CA PRO A 158 -4.71 12.18 18.48
C PRO A 158 -3.56 12.83 17.71
N LEU A 159 -3.77 14.08 17.33
CA LEU A 159 -2.72 14.89 16.71
C LEU A 159 -1.63 15.21 17.74
N SER A 160 -0.40 15.35 17.28
CA SER A 160 0.65 15.98 18.06
C SER A 160 0.33 17.46 18.27
N TYR A 161 1.01 18.10 19.23
CA TYR A 161 0.92 19.55 19.44
C TYR A 161 1.23 20.31 18.14
N ASN A 162 2.29 19.92 17.45
CA ASN A 162 2.72 20.53 16.20
C ASN A 162 1.66 20.41 15.10
N LEU A 163 1.14 19.20 14.88
CA LEU A 163 0.10 18.99 13.87
C LEU A 163 -1.21 19.72 14.21
N ALA A 164 -1.55 19.87 15.49
CA ALA A 164 -2.71 20.65 15.89
C ALA A 164 -2.53 22.15 15.57
N ALA A 165 -1.35 22.70 15.82
CA ALA A 165 -1.00 24.07 15.46
C ALA A 165 -1.01 24.28 13.94
N LEU A 166 -0.39 23.34 13.21
CA LEU A 166 -0.34 23.39 11.73
C LEU A 166 -1.74 23.28 11.11
N ARG A 167 -2.65 22.50 11.71
CA ARG A 167 -4.05 22.45 11.29
C ARG A 167 -4.74 23.80 11.44
N GLY A 168 -4.48 24.49 12.56
CA GLY A 168 -5.02 25.83 12.77
C GLY A 168 -4.54 26.83 11.71
N TRP A 169 -3.27 26.78 11.35
CA TRP A 169 -2.72 27.66 10.32
C TRP A 169 -3.21 27.32 8.92
N ALA A 170 -3.35 26.03 8.60
CA ALA A 170 -3.95 25.60 7.35
C ALA A 170 -5.40 26.12 7.23
N ALA A 171 -6.17 26.03 8.30
CA ALA A 171 -7.52 26.56 8.35
C ALA A 171 -7.56 28.09 8.15
N ALA A 172 -6.64 28.84 8.77
CA ALA A 172 -6.52 30.29 8.57
C ALA A 172 -6.16 30.68 7.12
N ALA A 173 -5.52 29.77 6.39
CA ALA A 173 -5.23 29.89 4.96
C ALA A 173 -6.33 29.32 4.05
N ASP A 174 -7.52 29.07 4.58
CA ASP A 174 -8.63 28.42 3.86
C ASP A 174 -8.27 27.04 3.27
N ILE A 175 -7.41 26.29 3.98
CA ILE A 175 -7.04 24.93 3.61
C ILE A 175 -7.58 23.97 4.70
N PRO A 176 -8.77 23.37 4.51
CA PRO A 176 -9.31 22.41 5.44
C PRO A 176 -8.37 21.19 5.48
N ALA A 177 -7.87 20.87 6.67
CA ALA A 177 -6.96 19.75 6.87
C ALA A 177 -7.39 18.93 8.10
N TRP A 178 -7.31 17.62 7.98
CA TRP A 178 -7.69 16.67 9.03
C TRP A 178 -6.67 15.54 9.15
N GLY A 179 -6.78 14.79 10.24
CA GLY A 179 -5.88 13.66 10.49
C GLY A 179 -5.97 12.62 9.38
N THR A 180 -4.83 12.25 8.81
CA THR A 180 -4.81 11.22 7.76
C THR A 180 -5.31 9.88 8.30
N PRO A 181 -6.32 9.24 7.68
CA PRO A 181 -6.82 7.96 8.13
C PRO A 181 -5.74 6.88 8.05
N SER A 182 -5.68 6.04 9.05
CA SER A 182 -4.63 5.03 9.16
C SER A 182 -5.15 3.72 9.75
N ALA A 183 -4.73 2.60 9.19
CA ALA A 183 -4.98 1.27 9.73
C ALA A 183 -4.11 1.02 10.98
N LYS A 184 -4.30 1.85 12.00
CA LYS A 184 -3.62 1.80 13.30
C LYS A 184 -4.67 1.92 14.38
N ASN A 185 -4.71 0.99 15.28
CA ASN A 185 -5.69 0.99 16.36
C ASN A 185 -5.54 2.22 17.27
N SER A 186 -6.46 3.16 17.21
CA SER A 186 -6.54 4.28 18.17
C SER A 186 -7.10 3.86 19.53
N VAL A 187 -7.82 2.75 19.55
CA VAL A 187 -8.27 1.99 20.74
C VAL A 187 -8.01 0.51 20.47
N PRO A 188 -8.00 -0.39 21.47
CA PRO A 188 -7.85 -1.83 21.23
C PRO A 188 -8.95 -2.33 20.26
N HIS A 189 -8.54 -3.08 19.22
CA HIS A 189 -9.46 -3.58 18.21
C HIS A 189 -8.98 -4.88 17.59
N ALA A 190 -9.87 -5.82 17.33
CA ALA A 190 -9.60 -7.10 16.66
C ALA A 190 -8.39 -7.85 17.23
N GLY A 191 -8.28 -7.94 18.56
CA GLY A 191 -7.18 -8.61 19.26
C GLY A 191 -5.83 -7.89 19.21
N ARG A 192 -5.75 -6.71 18.60
CA ARG A 192 -4.54 -5.89 18.51
C ARG A 192 -4.56 -4.74 19.52
N ALA A 193 -3.38 -4.43 20.05
CA ALA A 193 -3.22 -3.37 21.03
C ALA A 193 -3.50 -1.97 20.45
N GLN A 194 -3.75 -1.00 21.32
CA GLN A 194 -3.78 0.42 20.98
C GLN A 194 -2.39 0.92 20.55
N CYS A 195 -2.35 1.86 19.63
CA CYS A 195 -1.15 2.55 19.19
C CYS A 195 -0.49 3.30 20.36
N GLN A 196 0.77 2.99 20.60
CA GLN A 196 1.57 3.61 21.68
C GLN A 196 2.26 4.90 21.22
N ARG A 197 2.01 5.38 20.02
CA ARG A 197 2.59 6.60 19.45
C ARG A 197 4.12 6.62 19.51
N CYS A 198 4.74 5.48 19.22
CA CYS A 198 6.19 5.29 19.36
C CYS A 198 6.98 5.69 18.09
N ASP A 199 6.31 6.25 17.09
CA ASP A 199 6.90 6.71 15.82
C ASP A 199 7.73 5.65 15.06
N THR A 200 7.39 4.39 15.22
CA THR A 200 8.16 3.28 14.65
C THR A 200 7.29 2.35 13.82
N CYS A 201 6.39 2.95 13.03
CA CYS A 201 5.52 2.19 12.13
C CYS A 201 6.30 1.53 10.99
N TYR A 202 7.44 2.10 10.64
CA TYR A 202 8.38 1.57 9.66
C TYR A 202 9.63 1.01 10.37
N PRO A 203 10.19 -0.08 9.88
CA PRO A 203 9.63 -0.98 8.90
C PRO A 203 8.53 -1.86 9.48
N VAL A 204 8.45 -2.00 10.81
CA VAL A 204 7.56 -2.91 11.51
C VAL A 204 7.00 -2.27 12.77
N CYS A 205 5.69 -2.36 12.98
CA CYS A 205 5.06 -1.94 14.22
C CYS A 205 5.38 -2.95 15.36
N PRO A 206 6.10 -2.55 16.42
CA PRO A 206 6.52 -3.48 17.47
C PRO A 206 5.36 -3.92 18.37
N THR A 207 4.28 -3.13 18.46
CA THR A 207 3.12 -3.44 19.30
C THR A 207 1.98 -4.13 18.56
N GLY A 208 2.08 -4.23 17.22
CA GLY A 208 1.01 -4.77 16.40
C GLY A 208 -0.23 -3.88 16.27
N ALA A 209 -0.18 -2.64 16.77
CA ALA A 209 -1.30 -1.70 16.63
C ALA A 209 -1.59 -1.34 15.17
N LYS A 210 -0.55 -1.25 14.33
CA LYS A 210 -0.70 -1.12 12.88
C LYS A 210 -1.13 -2.46 12.29
N TYR A 211 -2.16 -2.45 11.46
CA TYR A 211 -2.59 -3.63 10.73
C TYR A 211 -1.49 -4.13 9.79
N SER A 212 -1.31 -5.43 9.76
CA SER A 212 -0.56 -6.17 8.77
C SER A 212 -1.27 -7.51 8.49
N PRO A 213 -1.16 -8.08 7.28
CA PRO A 213 -1.95 -9.23 6.87
C PRO A 213 -1.75 -10.49 7.70
N ASP A 214 -0.62 -10.64 8.37
CA ASP A 214 -0.32 -11.77 9.23
C ASP A 214 -1.34 -11.95 10.37
N PHE A 215 -1.90 -10.85 10.92
CA PHE A 215 -2.98 -10.97 11.91
C PHE A 215 -4.21 -11.69 11.34
N THR A 216 -4.55 -11.41 10.09
CA THR A 216 -5.65 -12.10 9.41
C THR A 216 -5.29 -13.54 9.11
N TRP A 217 -4.09 -13.79 8.64
CA TRP A 217 -3.62 -15.15 8.36
C TRP A 217 -3.56 -16.02 9.61
N ASP A 218 -3.01 -15.50 10.69
CA ASP A 218 -2.94 -16.25 11.97
C ASP A 218 -4.34 -16.63 12.47
N ALA A 219 -5.30 -15.71 12.38
CA ALA A 219 -6.69 -15.98 12.77
C ALA A 219 -7.36 -17.02 11.87
N LEU A 220 -7.20 -16.92 10.54
CA LEU A 220 -7.82 -17.85 9.59
C LEU A 220 -7.21 -19.27 9.69
N VAL A 221 -5.90 -19.38 9.86
CA VAL A 221 -5.19 -20.64 10.03
C VAL A 221 -5.57 -21.28 11.37
N ALA A 222 -5.58 -20.52 12.46
CA ALA A 222 -5.99 -21.03 13.78
C ALA A 222 -7.45 -21.53 13.77
N ALA A 223 -8.33 -20.86 13.04
CA ALA A 223 -9.71 -21.27 12.84
C ALA A 223 -9.89 -22.40 11.80
N ARG A 224 -8.80 -22.89 11.21
CA ARG A 224 -8.81 -23.90 10.13
C ARG A 224 -9.70 -23.54 8.94
N LYS A 225 -9.76 -22.26 8.62
CA LYS A 225 -10.55 -21.72 7.48
C LYS A 225 -9.75 -21.64 6.20
N VAL A 226 -8.43 -21.62 6.31
CA VAL A 226 -7.51 -21.46 5.17
C VAL A 226 -6.26 -22.31 5.42
N ASP A 227 -5.76 -22.95 4.37
CA ASP A 227 -4.44 -23.54 4.34
C ASP A 227 -3.45 -22.51 3.77
N LEU A 228 -2.54 -22.01 4.60
CA LEU A 228 -1.49 -21.08 4.18
C LEU A 228 -0.19 -21.86 3.94
N VAL A 229 0.33 -21.79 2.72
CA VAL A 229 1.51 -22.52 2.26
C VAL A 229 2.60 -21.53 1.81
N PRO A 230 3.52 -21.12 2.69
CA PRO A 230 4.66 -20.30 2.33
C PRO A 230 5.72 -21.11 1.57
N GLY A 231 6.63 -20.41 0.93
CA GLY A 231 7.75 -21.03 0.22
C GLY A 231 7.38 -21.68 -1.12
N VAL A 232 6.34 -21.21 -1.79
CA VAL A 232 5.92 -21.69 -3.12
C VAL A 232 5.82 -20.55 -4.10
N LEU A 233 6.75 -20.47 -5.04
CA LEU A 233 6.75 -19.50 -6.13
C LEU A 233 5.97 -20.06 -7.33
N VAL A 234 4.82 -19.48 -7.62
CA VAL A 234 4.05 -19.79 -8.83
C VAL A 234 4.69 -19.12 -10.03
N ARG A 235 5.01 -19.90 -11.06
CA ARG A 235 5.70 -19.41 -12.26
C ARG A 235 4.83 -19.40 -13.50
N ARG A 236 3.77 -20.21 -13.54
CA ARG A 236 2.94 -20.35 -14.72
C ARG A 236 1.53 -20.80 -14.37
N LEU A 237 0.57 -20.26 -15.11
CA LEU A 237 -0.81 -20.69 -15.13
C LEU A 237 -1.08 -21.44 -16.44
N GLU A 238 -1.79 -22.55 -16.35
CA GLU A 238 -2.11 -23.38 -17.49
C GLU A 238 -3.61 -23.40 -17.74
N THR A 239 -3.99 -23.23 -18.98
CA THR A 239 -5.38 -23.18 -19.41
C THR A 239 -5.80 -24.45 -20.15
N GLU A 240 -7.07 -24.80 -20.02
CA GLU A 240 -7.68 -25.89 -20.75
C GLU A 240 -8.05 -25.43 -22.17
N GLY A 241 -7.39 -26.00 -23.17
CA GLY A 241 -7.69 -25.75 -24.59
C GLY A 241 -7.80 -24.26 -24.91
N ARG A 242 -8.84 -23.90 -25.71
CA ARG A 242 -9.14 -22.51 -26.12
C ARG A 242 -10.06 -21.77 -25.16
N SER A 243 -10.59 -22.44 -24.14
CA SER A 243 -11.58 -21.84 -23.23
C SER A 243 -11.00 -20.67 -22.40
N GLY A 244 -9.68 -20.62 -22.23
CA GLY A 244 -9.01 -19.66 -21.35
C GLY A 244 -9.22 -19.94 -19.86
N ARG A 245 -9.94 -21.01 -19.50
CA ARG A 245 -10.13 -21.44 -18.12
C ARG A 245 -8.80 -21.95 -17.57
N ILE A 246 -8.34 -21.36 -16.48
CA ILE A 246 -7.16 -21.84 -15.75
C ILE A 246 -7.56 -23.13 -15.01
N VAL A 247 -6.79 -24.19 -15.21
CA VAL A 247 -7.03 -25.50 -14.57
C VAL A 247 -5.89 -25.90 -13.66
N ARG A 248 -4.71 -25.31 -13.83
CA ARG A 248 -3.51 -25.65 -13.08
C ARG A 248 -2.57 -24.46 -12.99
N ALA A 249 -1.81 -24.41 -11.90
CA ALA A 249 -0.64 -23.55 -11.80
C ALA A 249 0.59 -24.44 -11.52
N THR A 250 1.74 -24.05 -12.02
CA THR A 250 3.02 -24.72 -11.77
C THR A 250 4.04 -23.73 -11.22
N GLY A 251 4.91 -24.22 -10.38
CA GLY A 251 5.93 -23.43 -9.72
C GLY A 251 6.98 -24.30 -9.03
N ASN A 252 7.71 -23.70 -8.13
CA ASN A 252 8.78 -24.36 -7.40
C ASN A 252 8.73 -23.97 -5.91
N ALA A 253 9.19 -24.86 -5.07
CA ALA A 253 9.57 -24.51 -3.71
C ALA A 253 10.70 -23.46 -3.75
N THR A 254 10.66 -22.50 -2.81
CA THR A 254 11.68 -21.42 -2.74
C THR A 254 12.83 -21.77 -1.79
N ASP A 255 12.81 -22.95 -1.21
CA ASP A 255 13.93 -23.51 -0.43
C ASP A 255 15.07 -24.00 -1.36
N ALA A 256 16.15 -24.51 -0.74
CA ALA A 256 17.31 -24.99 -1.48
C ALA A 256 17.02 -26.19 -2.40
N THR A 257 15.88 -26.88 -2.22
CA THR A 257 15.50 -28.03 -3.06
C THR A 257 14.99 -27.60 -4.42
N GLY A 258 14.34 -26.44 -4.52
CA GLY A 258 13.67 -25.98 -5.73
C GLY A 258 12.63 -26.98 -6.26
N GLU A 259 12.06 -27.80 -5.39
CA GLU A 259 11.15 -28.89 -5.79
C GLU A 259 10.00 -28.37 -6.65
N PRO A 260 9.71 -29.01 -7.80
CA PRO A 260 8.56 -28.66 -8.62
C PRO A 260 7.24 -28.86 -7.86
N VAL A 261 6.36 -27.85 -7.92
CA VAL A 261 5.04 -27.85 -7.30
C VAL A 261 3.98 -27.69 -8.35
N THR A 262 2.96 -28.55 -8.29
CA THR A 262 1.75 -28.47 -9.11
C THR A 262 0.57 -28.10 -8.22
N LEU A 263 -0.23 -27.14 -8.67
CA LEU A 263 -1.38 -26.61 -7.95
C LEU A 263 -2.62 -26.77 -8.82
N VAL A 264 -3.62 -27.49 -8.31
CA VAL A 264 -4.87 -27.76 -9.02
C VAL A 264 -6.02 -27.14 -8.23
N ALA A 265 -6.85 -26.35 -8.93
CA ALA A 265 -8.00 -25.72 -8.30
C ALA A 265 -9.14 -25.51 -9.29
N SER A 266 -10.36 -25.36 -8.78
CA SER A 266 -11.51 -24.96 -9.58
C SER A 266 -11.58 -23.43 -9.79
N THR A 267 -11.00 -22.67 -8.86
CA THR A 267 -10.95 -21.19 -8.90
C THR A 267 -9.55 -20.71 -8.54
N PHE A 268 -9.03 -19.78 -9.32
CA PHE A 268 -7.73 -19.14 -9.10
C PHE A 268 -7.92 -17.65 -8.84
N VAL A 269 -7.31 -17.16 -7.75
CA VAL A 269 -7.27 -15.76 -7.38
C VAL A 269 -5.82 -15.29 -7.44
N LEU A 270 -5.54 -14.30 -8.28
CA LEU A 270 -4.21 -13.75 -8.42
C LEU A 270 -4.09 -12.47 -7.56
N ALA A 271 -3.35 -12.57 -6.47
CA ALA A 271 -3.18 -11.51 -5.49
C ALA A 271 -1.70 -11.26 -5.15
N ALA A 272 -0.82 -11.50 -6.11
CA ALA A 272 0.63 -11.35 -5.98
C ALA A 272 1.13 -9.88 -6.07
N GLY A 273 0.21 -8.91 -6.01
CA GLY A 273 0.53 -7.49 -6.07
C GLY A 273 0.65 -6.95 -7.50
N PHE A 274 0.90 -5.64 -7.58
CA PHE A 274 0.83 -4.89 -8.84
C PHE A 274 1.95 -5.21 -9.84
N VAL A 275 3.06 -5.79 -9.38
CA VAL A 275 4.18 -6.21 -10.23
C VAL A 275 4.06 -7.69 -10.59
N TRP A 276 3.94 -8.55 -9.59
CA TRP A 276 4.04 -9.99 -9.79
C TRP A 276 2.79 -10.60 -10.43
N THR A 277 1.60 -10.01 -10.21
CA THR A 277 0.38 -10.47 -10.89
C THR A 277 0.47 -10.30 -12.41
N PRO A 278 0.76 -9.11 -12.96
CA PRO A 278 0.94 -8.97 -14.41
C PRO A 278 2.14 -9.77 -14.93
N HIS A 279 3.22 -9.88 -14.18
CA HIS A 279 4.38 -10.69 -14.56
C HIS A 279 4.00 -12.17 -14.72
N LEU A 280 3.24 -12.73 -13.76
CA LEU A 280 2.74 -14.12 -13.85
C LEU A 280 1.83 -14.32 -15.06
N LEU A 281 0.97 -13.36 -15.36
CA LEU A 281 0.10 -13.40 -16.53
C LEU A 281 0.93 -13.41 -17.83
N LEU A 282 1.94 -12.55 -17.93
CA LEU A 282 2.83 -12.47 -19.09
C LEU A 282 3.69 -13.74 -19.26
N LEU A 283 4.13 -14.36 -18.18
CA LEU A 283 4.87 -15.62 -18.21
C LEU A 283 3.99 -16.82 -18.62
N SER A 284 2.68 -16.72 -18.44
CA SER A 284 1.73 -17.82 -18.68
C SER A 284 1.32 -17.89 -20.17
N ARG A 285 2.34 -17.99 -21.04
CA ARG A 285 2.16 -18.10 -22.51
C ARG A 285 1.79 -19.51 -22.93
N SER A 286 0.99 -19.59 -24.00
CA SER A 286 0.64 -20.85 -24.66
C SER A 286 0.36 -20.59 -26.14
N ALA A 287 0.15 -21.63 -26.92
CA ALA A 287 -0.26 -21.48 -28.33
C ALA A 287 -1.59 -20.69 -28.47
N ALA A 288 -2.49 -20.80 -27.47
CA ALA A 288 -3.75 -20.05 -27.45
C ALA A 288 -3.58 -18.62 -26.89
N HIS A 289 -2.51 -18.35 -26.15
CA HIS A 289 -2.20 -17.08 -25.48
C HIS A 289 -0.73 -16.70 -25.69
N PRO A 290 -0.30 -16.39 -26.92
CA PRO A 290 1.13 -16.17 -27.23
C PRO A 290 1.74 -14.98 -26.49
N ASP A 291 0.93 -13.97 -26.15
CA ASP A 291 1.36 -12.75 -25.45
C ASP A 291 1.07 -12.79 -23.94
N GLY A 292 0.74 -13.96 -23.40
CA GLY A 292 0.35 -14.16 -22.00
C GLY A 292 -1.16 -14.16 -21.77
N LEU A 293 -1.55 -14.59 -20.57
CA LEU A 293 -2.96 -14.65 -20.17
C LEU A 293 -3.54 -13.25 -19.97
N ALA A 294 -4.84 -13.09 -20.24
CA ALA A 294 -5.60 -11.84 -20.12
C ALA A 294 -5.04 -10.66 -20.94
N ASN A 295 -4.11 -10.90 -21.86
CA ASN A 295 -3.37 -9.84 -22.57
C ASN A 295 -3.82 -9.62 -24.02
N ARG A 296 -5.09 -9.85 -24.36
CA ARG A 296 -5.63 -9.56 -25.72
C ARG A 296 -5.51 -8.09 -26.10
N SER A 297 -5.58 -7.19 -25.14
CA SER A 297 -5.41 -5.75 -25.35
C SER A 297 -3.95 -5.31 -25.48
N GLY A 298 -2.99 -6.18 -25.12
CA GLY A 298 -1.58 -5.83 -25.04
C GLY A 298 -1.24 -4.86 -23.87
N LEU A 299 -2.15 -4.70 -22.89
CA LEU A 299 -2.03 -3.73 -21.81
C LEU A 299 -1.52 -4.33 -20.48
N VAL A 300 -1.44 -5.65 -20.36
CA VAL A 300 -0.95 -6.29 -19.14
C VAL A 300 0.49 -5.88 -18.90
N GLY A 301 0.78 -5.36 -17.69
CA GLY A 301 2.09 -4.86 -17.29
C GLY A 301 2.44 -3.47 -17.81
N LYS A 302 1.51 -2.79 -18.48
CA LYS A 302 1.68 -1.41 -18.95
C LYS A 302 0.88 -0.42 -18.11
N TYR A 303 1.20 0.86 -18.24
CA TYR A 303 0.49 1.97 -17.58
C TYR A 303 0.47 1.88 -16.05
N VAL A 304 1.58 1.42 -15.47
CA VAL A 304 1.74 1.42 -14.01
C VAL A 304 1.66 2.85 -13.51
N ALA A 305 0.69 3.10 -12.64
CA ALA A 305 0.50 4.41 -12.02
C ALA A 305 0.94 4.36 -10.54
N GLY A 306 1.53 5.45 -10.08
CA GLY A 306 1.97 5.59 -8.71
C GLY A 306 1.87 7.03 -8.23
N HIS A 307 2.22 7.25 -6.97
CA HIS A 307 2.29 8.58 -6.41
C HIS A 307 3.56 9.30 -6.89
N ARG A 308 3.41 10.54 -7.34
CA ARG A 308 4.52 11.46 -7.42
C ARG A 308 4.44 12.40 -6.23
N ASN A 309 5.53 12.50 -5.48
CA ASN A 309 5.63 13.42 -4.36
C ASN A 309 6.47 14.62 -4.80
N VAL A 310 5.97 15.81 -4.50
CA VAL A 310 6.77 17.03 -4.47
C VAL A 310 6.88 17.41 -3.00
N ASN A 311 8.08 17.43 -2.48
CA ASN A 311 8.34 17.75 -1.09
C ASN A 311 8.78 19.22 -1.00
N ALA A 312 8.12 19.99 -0.15
CA ALA A 312 8.53 21.33 0.21
C ALA A 312 8.80 21.37 1.72
N TYR A 313 9.95 21.88 2.09
CA TYR A 313 10.32 22.11 3.49
C TYR A 313 9.99 23.56 3.84
N VAL A 314 9.26 23.75 4.92
CA VAL A 314 8.83 25.08 5.36
C VAL A 314 9.41 25.35 6.73
N ARG A 315 10.12 26.46 6.85
CA ARG A 315 10.56 26.97 8.16
C ARG A 315 9.40 27.70 8.82
N LEU A 316 9.11 27.30 10.06
CA LEU A 316 8.03 27.89 10.83
C LEU A 316 8.59 29.01 11.76
N PRO A 317 7.77 30.04 12.06
CA PRO A 317 8.16 31.11 12.98
C PRO A 317 8.06 30.70 14.46
N MET A 318 7.75 29.43 14.73
CA MET A 318 7.63 28.87 16.07
C MET A 318 8.55 27.67 16.24
N GLU A 319 8.90 27.40 17.47
CA GLU A 319 9.60 26.18 17.82
C GLU A 319 8.66 24.97 17.74
N LEU A 320 9.10 23.93 17.05
CA LEU A 320 8.42 22.64 17.02
C LEU A 320 9.03 21.74 18.10
N TYR A 321 8.19 21.19 18.93
CA TYR A 321 8.64 20.26 19.96
C TYR A 321 8.69 18.84 19.38
N PRO A 322 9.87 18.21 19.33
CA PRO A 322 9.97 16.80 18.99
C PRO A 322 9.26 16.01 20.08
N GLY A 323 8.00 15.74 19.87
CA GLY A 323 7.14 15.07 20.83
C GLY A 323 6.93 13.61 20.48
N ILE A 324 6.01 12.99 21.19
CA ILE A 324 5.49 11.67 20.85
C ILE A 324 4.72 11.82 19.54
N ASN A 325 5.32 11.33 18.47
CA ASN A 325 4.74 11.36 17.14
C ASN A 325 4.11 9.99 16.84
N VAL A 326 3.03 9.97 16.07
CA VAL A 326 2.34 8.74 15.69
C VAL A 326 2.66 8.33 14.25
N GLN A 327 3.74 8.86 13.65
CA GLN A 327 3.88 8.84 12.18
C GLN A 327 2.55 9.16 11.51
N HIS A 328 1.96 10.24 11.95
CA HIS A 328 0.67 10.72 11.48
C HIS A 328 0.91 11.97 10.67
N SER A 329 -0.03 12.32 9.84
CA SER A 329 0.02 13.55 9.03
C SER A 329 -1.36 14.16 8.98
N LEU A 330 -1.42 15.43 8.63
CA LEU A 330 -2.65 16.02 8.15
C LEU A 330 -2.77 15.78 6.64
N VAL A 331 -3.98 15.68 6.17
CA VAL A 331 -4.30 15.65 4.75
C VAL A 331 -5.32 16.73 4.43
N SER A 332 -5.12 17.43 3.31
CA SER A 332 -6.16 18.24 2.68
C SER A 332 -6.37 17.75 1.26
N ARG A 333 -7.61 17.56 0.89
CA ARG A 333 -8.02 17.13 -0.45
C ARG A 333 -8.68 18.26 -1.24
N LYS A 334 -8.56 19.50 -0.76
CA LYS A 334 -9.10 20.69 -1.42
C LYS A 334 -8.64 20.80 -2.88
N PHE A 335 -7.41 20.39 -3.18
CA PHE A 335 -6.81 20.49 -4.51
C PHE A 335 -7.00 19.24 -5.37
N MET A 336 -7.78 18.26 -4.90
CA MET A 336 -8.13 17.09 -5.69
C MET A 336 -9.18 17.40 -6.77
N ARG A 337 -9.94 18.49 -6.62
CA ARG A 337 -10.86 18.99 -7.63
C ARG A 337 -10.16 20.03 -8.49
N ALA A 338 -9.90 19.68 -9.74
CA ALA A 338 -9.43 20.66 -10.71
C ALA A 338 -10.63 21.50 -11.21
N PRO A 339 -10.47 22.81 -11.41
CA PRO A 339 -11.51 23.61 -12.06
C PRO A 339 -11.80 23.04 -13.45
N ALA A 340 -13.08 22.82 -13.77
CA ALA A 340 -13.51 22.37 -15.08
C ALA A 340 -13.01 23.33 -16.19
N GLY A 341 -12.56 22.77 -17.32
CA GLY A 341 -12.24 23.54 -18.53
C GLY A 341 -10.82 24.11 -18.61
N ARG A 342 -9.96 23.91 -17.66
CA ARG A 342 -8.53 24.26 -17.79
C ARG A 342 -7.77 23.03 -18.31
N GLY A 343 -7.25 23.09 -19.51
CA GLY A 343 -6.47 22.01 -20.18
C GLY A 343 -5.18 21.58 -19.46
N ARG A 344 -5.10 21.76 -18.14
CA ARG A 344 -4.01 21.29 -17.28
C ARG A 344 -4.61 20.52 -16.14
N TYR A 345 -4.41 19.22 -16.19
CA TYR A 345 -4.73 18.31 -15.12
C TYR A 345 -3.66 18.41 -14.04
N LEU A 346 -4.01 19.00 -12.90
CA LEU A 346 -3.12 19.12 -11.76
C LEU A 346 -3.92 18.85 -10.48
N ARG A 347 -4.18 17.57 -10.23
CA ARG A 347 -4.83 17.13 -8.99
C ARG A 347 -3.77 16.66 -7.99
N HIS A 348 -3.91 17.08 -6.76
CA HIS A 348 -3.01 16.65 -5.68
C HIS A 348 -3.71 16.71 -4.34
N ASP A 349 -3.37 15.83 -3.43
CA ASP A 349 -3.60 16.01 -2.01
C ASP A 349 -2.40 16.75 -1.39
N LEU A 350 -2.70 17.57 -0.40
CA LEU A 350 -1.68 18.22 0.41
C LEU A 350 -1.52 17.40 1.68
N ARG A 351 -0.29 17.01 2.00
CA ARG A 351 0.01 16.35 3.27
C ARG A 351 1.00 17.18 4.06
N ILE A 352 0.65 17.46 5.30
CA ILE A 352 1.50 18.14 6.23
C ILE A 352 2.05 17.06 7.17
N TRP A 353 3.35 16.92 7.17
CA TRP A 353 4.05 15.89 7.90
C TRP A 353 5.04 16.53 8.86
N GLU A 354 5.11 16.05 10.07
CA GLU A 354 6.23 16.34 10.93
C GLU A 354 7.14 15.12 11.02
N SER A 355 8.45 15.34 11.06
CA SER A 355 9.42 14.27 11.25
C SER A 355 10.07 14.44 12.61
N SER A 356 10.03 13.40 13.42
CA SER A 356 10.77 13.32 14.67
C SER A 356 12.24 12.92 14.46
N GLU A 357 12.57 12.58 13.22
CA GLU A 357 13.94 12.21 12.88
C GLU A 357 14.85 13.43 12.89
N GLY A 358 15.15 14.12 13.93
CA GLY A 358 16.03 15.27 14.09
C GLY A 358 17.34 15.30 13.25
N ARG A 359 17.28 14.67 12.11
CA ARG A 359 18.24 14.76 11.04
C ARG A 359 17.88 15.99 10.22
N GLU A 360 18.73 16.99 10.30
CA GLU A 360 18.83 17.96 9.21
C GLU A 360 18.58 17.22 7.89
N PRO A 361 17.64 17.69 7.05
CA PRO A 361 17.66 17.30 5.66
C PRO A 361 19.09 17.58 5.24
N ARG A 362 19.87 16.55 4.96
CA ARG A 362 21.18 16.75 4.38
C ARG A 362 20.92 17.39 3.04
N LEU A 363 20.91 18.70 3.00
CA LEU A 363 21.08 19.51 1.81
C LEU A 363 22.51 19.27 1.27
N ARG A 364 22.86 18.00 1.10
CA ARG A 364 24.06 17.60 0.39
C ARG A 364 23.66 17.36 -1.04
N GLY A 365 24.32 18.05 -1.89
CA GLY A 365 24.46 18.17 -3.32
C GLY A 365 24.16 16.98 -4.25
N ASP A 366 23.37 16.04 -3.85
CA ASP A 366 22.93 14.90 -4.67
C ASP A 366 21.41 14.85 -4.88
N ALA A 367 20.69 15.87 -4.46
CA ALA A 367 19.32 16.09 -4.95
C ALA A 367 19.42 16.54 -6.42
N PRO A 368 18.73 15.87 -7.37
CA PRO A 368 18.66 16.39 -8.73
C PRO A 368 18.15 17.81 -8.64
N ALA A 369 18.87 18.74 -9.28
CA ALA A 369 18.60 20.17 -9.30
C ALA A 369 17.07 20.40 -9.43
N VAL A 370 16.46 20.93 -8.40
CA VAL A 370 15.10 21.47 -8.47
C VAL A 370 15.21 22.64 -9.45
N ALA A 371 14.45 22.57 -10.53
CA ALA A 371 14.45 23.59 -11.57
C ALA A 371 14.43 24.99 -10.93
N GLU A 372 15.45 25.76 -11.19
CA GLU A 372 15.55 27.17 -10.84
C GLU A 372 14.36 27.90 -11.42
N GLY A 373 13.48 28.38 -10.56
CA GLY A 373 12.26 29.07 -11.01
C GLY A 373 11.46 29.77 -9.91
N ALA A 374 11.85 29.64 -8.66
CA ALA A 374 11.28 30.45 -7.58
C ALA A 374 12.41 30.82 -6.63
N GLY A 375 12.68 32.13 -6.51
CA GLY A 375 13.81 32.69 -5.80
C GLY A 375 14.12 32.05 -4.46
N ALA A 376 15.14 31.23 -4.44
CA ALA A 376 15.71 30.65 -3.25
C ALA A 376 16.67 31.64 -2.62
N SER A 377 16.31 32.18 -1.49
CA SER A 377 17.23 32.86 -0.60
C SER A 377 18.14 31.82 0.05
N THR A 378 19.43 32.00 -0.12
CA THR A 378 20.50 31.13 0.35
C THR A 378 20.60 31.02 1.85
N ALA A 379 20.77 29.80 2.30
CA ALA A 379 21.57 29.28 3.41
C ALA A 379 21.74 30.13 4.67
N GLY A 380 21.03 29.76 5.71
CA GLY A 380 21.41 29.95 7.12
C GLY A 380 21.17 28.63 7.83
N ALA A 381 22.10 28.23 8.69
CA ALA A 381 22.02 26.99 9.49
C ALA A 381 20.66 26.90 10.19
N LEU A 382 19.93 25.82 9.92
CA LEU A 382 18.63 25.55 10.51
C LEU A 382 18.83 24.69 11.77
N GLN A 383 18.71 25.32 12.90
CA GLN A 383 18.37 24.64 14.14
C GLN A 383 16.87 24.81 14.36
N LEU A 384 16.19 23.68 14.65
CA LEU A 384 14.85 23.57 15.23
C LEU A 384 13.65 23.59 14.26
N GLY A 385 13.01 22.45 14.15
CA GLY A 385 11.60 22.32 13.81
C GLY A 385 11.23 22.41 12.33
N ASP A 386 11.61 21.43 11.51
CA ASP A 386 11.21 21.36 10.13
C ASP A 386 9.87 20.65 9.96
N ALA A 387 8.86 21.32 9.42
CA ALA A 387 7.65 20.68 8.91
C ALA A 387 7.86 20.32 7.44
N LEU A 388 7.63 19.05 7.13
CA LEU A 388 7.69 18.55 5.75
C LEU A 388 6.30 18.66 5.12
N LEU A 389 6.18 19.51 4.12
CA LEU A 389 5.00 19.62 3.29
C LEU A 389 5.14 18.67 2.09
N ILE A 390 4.39 17.58 2.07
CA ILE A 390 4.38 16.66 0.93
C ILE A 390 3.15 16.94 0.08
N VAL A 391 3.37 17.45 -1.12
CA VAL A 391 2.33 17.57 -2.13
C VAL A 391 2.35 16.34 -2.99
N ARG A 392 1.32 15.50 -2.90
CA ARG A 392 1.17 14.31 -3.75
C ARG A 392 0.43 14.66 -5.02
N GLN A 393 1.11 14.50 -6.13
CA GLN A 393 0.53 14.64 -7.45
C GLN A 393 0.11 13.26 -7.98
N HIS A 394 -1.18 13.08 -8.24
CA HIS A 394 -1.67 11.90 -8.94
C HIS A 394 -1.48 12.14 -10.45
N ARG A 395 -0.37 11.69 -11.00
CA ARG A 395 -0.16 11.61 -12.45
C ARG A 395 -0.13 10.15 -12.88
N LEU A 396 -0.95 9.85 -13.88
CA LEU A 396 -0.71 8.69 -14.74
C LEU A 396 0.63 8.91 -15.45
N VAL A 397 1.61 8.09 -15.17
CA VAL A 397 2.84 8.04 -15.94
C VAL A 397 2.71 6.83 -16.85
N ALA A 398 2.52 7.09 -18.14
CA ALA A 398 2.78 6.08 -19.13
C ALA A 398 4.30 5.86 -19.18
N VAL A 399 4.77 4.66 -18.88
CA VAL A 399 6.12 4.19 -19.13
C VAL A 399 6.08 3.29 -20.34
#